data_e587b560014f96234acef3a7b71a9d0f
#
_entry.id   e587b560014f96234acef3a7b71a9d0f
#
_cell.length_a   1.000
_cell.length_b   1.000
_cell.length_c   1.000
_cell.angle_alpha   90.00
_cell.angle_beta   90.00
_cell.angle_gamma   90.00
#
_symmetry.space_group_name_H-M   'P 1'
#
loop_
_entity.id
_entity.type
_entity.pdbx_description
1 polymer ?
#
loop_
_entity_poly.entity_id
_entity_poly.type
_entity_poly.pdbx_seq_one_letter_code
_entity_poly.pdbx_strand_id
1 'polypeptide(L)'
;MALVRTEESSTEALSPIRVLIADDESLMRAGLRLLTDGVDQIRVVGEAADGATAIDQARALDPDVVLMDVRMPGCDGLEATRRLQAEGIRARVIVLTAFDTDGYVLEALRSGAVSFLLKDAKPAEVIAAIQGAVDGNPQFSAPVLTRLVTWAIEADRRLPPDSSVPSVPSVPSVPVGITPREWEVGELVAQGLTNSEIAEAMYLSTATVKTHLGRLFDKLHVTNRVQLAIRVLEHSA
;
A
#
# COMPACT_ATOMS: atom_id res chain seq x y z
N MET A 1 9.43 -25.54 -51.24
CA MET A 1 9.92 -25.97 -49.91
C MET A 1 9.98 -24.70 -49.04
N ALA A 2 8.89 -24.44 -48.33
CA ALA A 2 8.71 -23.22 -47.55
C ALA A 2 9.19 -23.48 -46.11
N LEU A 3 10.17 -22.72 -45.66
CA LEU A 3 10.67 -22.70 -44.29
C LEU A 3 9.63 -21.99 -43.39
N VAL A 4 8.99 -22.75 -42.51
CA VAL A 4 8.18 -22.23 -41.42
C VAL A 4 9.14 -21.65 -40.40
N ARG A 5 9.18 -20.31 -40.29
CA ARG A 5 9.80 -19.62 -39.14
C ARG A 5 8.89 -19.82 -37.95
N THR A 6 9.34 -20.63 -37.01
CA THR A 6 8.77 -20.68 -35.65
C THR A 6 9.09 -19.35 -34.94
N GLU A 7 8.09 -18.50 -34.74
CA GLU A 7 8.19 -17.36 -33.84
C GLU A 7 8.29 -17.89 -32.42
N GLU A 8 9.50 -17.91 -31.88
CA GLU A 8 9.71 -18.09 -30.44
C GLU A 8 9.16 -16.82 -29.74
N SER A 9 7.97 -16.98 -29.19
CA SER A 9 7.37 -16.01 -28.30
C SER A 9 8.28 -15.90 -27.05
N SER A 10 9.14 -14.90 -27.04
CA SER A 10 9.92 -14.54 -25.85
C SER A 10 8.94 -14.07 -24.79
N THR A 11 8.52 -14.98 -23.90
CA THR A 11 7.91 -14.62 -22.64
C THR A 11 8.99 -13.88 -21.86
N GLU A 12 8.92 -12.55 -21.79
CA GLU A 12 9.72 -11.77 -20.84
C GLU A 12 9.42 -12.35 -19.45
N ALA A 13 10.37 -13.10 -18.93
CA ALA A 13 10.32 -13.59 -17.57
C ALA A 13 10.36 -12.36 -16.64
N LEU A 14 9.21 -11.98 -16.10
CA LEU A 14 9.11 -10.92 -15.10
C LEU A 14 10.09 -11.23 -13.97
N SER A 15 10.95 -10.29 -13.64
CA SER A 15 11.88 -10.45 -12.53
C SER A 15 11.09 -10.73 -11.24
N PRO A 16 11.53 -11.68 -10.39
CA PRO A 16 10.81 -12.01 -9.18
C PRO A 16 10.74 -10.81 -8.22
N ILE A 17 9.61 -10.65 -7.55
CA ILE A 17 9.40 -9.63 -6.51
C ILE A 17 10.39 -9.87 -5.37
N ARG A 18 11.21 -8.91 -5.06
CA ARG A 18 12.25 -8.96 -4.04
C ARG A 18 11.67 -8.60 -2.69
N VAL A 19 11.67 -9.53 -1.75
CA VAL A 19 11.05 -9.36 -0.43
C VAL A 19 12.10 -9.36 0.67
N LEU A 20 12.05 -8.36 1.54
CA LEU A 20 12.75 -8.33 2.83
C LEU A 20 11.76 -8.70 3.93
N ILE A 21 12.14 -9.61 4.83
CA ILE A 21 11.33 -10.01 5.99
C ILE A 21 11.94 -9.41 7.25
N ALA A 22 11.17 -8.62 7.99
CA ALA A 22 11.58 -8.02 9.26
C ALA A 22 10.60 -8.41 10.38
N ASP A 23 11.07 -9.25 11.31
CA ASP A 23 10.29 -9.77 12.43
C ASP A 23 11.28 -10.23 13.51
N ASP A 24 11.05 -9.99 14.78
CA ASP A 24 11.97 -10.43 15.84
C ASP A 24 11.86 -11.92 16.13
N GLU A 25 10.73 -12.55 15.80
CA GLU A 25 10.49 -13.98 15.98
C GLU A 25 11.13 -14.81 14.84
N SER A 26 12.19 -15.55 15.13
CA SER A 26 12.89 -16.38 14.13
C SER A 26 11.98 -17.43 13.47
N LEU A 27 11.01 -17.99 14.22
CA LEU A 27 10.07 -18.96 13.68
C LEU A 27 9.13 -18.32 12.66
N MET A 28 8.67 -17.08 12.91
CA MET A 28 7.83 -16.35 11.98
C MET A 28 8.62 -16.04 10.69
N ARG A 29 9.85 -15.56 10.79
CA ARG A 29 10.70 -15.33 9.60
C ARG A 29 10.88 -16.60 8.77
N ALA A 30 11.20 -17.73 9.44
CA ALA A 30 11.35 -19.02 8.76
C ALA A 30 10.02 -19.48 8.08
N GLY A 31 8.89 -19.27 8.72
CA GLY A 31 7.57 -19.58 8.16
C GLY A 31 7.25 -18.74 6.93
N LEU A 32 7.46 -17.41 7.00
CA LEU A 32 7.27 -16.50 5.87
C LEU A 32 8.19 -16.82 4.71
N ARG A 33 9.47 -17.16 4.99
CA ARG A 33 10.42 -17.60 3.96
C ARG A 33 9.93 -18.88 3.27
N LEU A 34 9.56 -19.89 4.02
CA LEU A 34 9.07 -21.16 3.46
C LEU A 34 7.81 -20.95 2.59
N LEU A 35 6.93 -20.06 3.02
CA LEU A 35 5.72 -19.70 2.29
C LEU A 35 6.04 -19.01 0.96
N THR A 36 7.02 -18.13 0.93
CA THR A 36 7.41 -17.36 -0.26
C THR A 36 8.31 -18.16 -1.21
N ASP A 37 9.20 -19.02 -0.69
CA ASP A 37 10.07 -19.88 -1.50
C ASP A 37 9.29 -20.87 -2.40
N GLY A 38 8.01 -21.14 -2.09
CA GLY A 38 7.12 -21.94 -2.92
C GLY A 38 6.50 -21.20 -4.12
N VAL A 39 6.82 -19.91 -4.33
CA VAL A 39 6.23 -19.06 -5.36
C VAL A 39 7.32 -18.49 -6.27
N ASP A 40 7.42 -18.98 -7.49
CA ASP A 40 8.49 -18.60 -8.46
C ASP A 40 8.60 -17.10 -8.71
N GLN A 41 7.53 -16.34 -8.50
CA GLN A 41 7.47 -14.89 -8.69
C GLN A 41 7.94 -14.08 -7.48
N ILE A 42 8.30 -14.71 -6.37
CA ILE A 42 8.71 -14.04 -5.13
C ILE A 42 10.07 -14.56 -4.70
N ARG A 43 10.94 -13.66 -4.29
CA ARG A 43 12.29 -14.00 -3.80
C ARG A 43 12.60 -13.25 -2.52
N VAL A 44 12.83 -13.96 -1.41
CA VAL A 44 13.35 -13.36 -0.18
C VAL A 44 14.81 -12.98 -0.40
N VAL A 45 15.13 -11.71 -0.27
CA VAL A 45 16.46 -11.14 -0.48
C VAL A 45 17.20 -10.84 0.82
N GLY A 46 16.49 -10.79 1.94
CA GLY A 46 17.07 -10.56 3.26
C GLY A 46 16.10 -10.82 4.39
N GLU A 47 16.64 -10.89 5.61
CA GLU A 47 15.90 -11.04 6.87
C GLU A 47 16.49 -10.10 7.93
N ALA A 48 15.63 -9.48 8.73
CA ALA A 48 16.03 -8.62 9.84
C ALA A 48 15.27 -9.03 11.11
N ALA A 49 15.91 -8.90 12.26
CA ALA A 49 15.31 -9.21 13.56
C ALA A 49 14.89 -7.95 14.35
N ASP A 50 15.11 -6.77 13.79
CA ASP A 50 14.75 -5.47 14.35
C ASP A 50 14.64 -4.42 13.25
N GLY A 51 14.01 -3.27 13.59
CA GLY A 51 13.75 -2.21 12.63
C GLY A 51 15.02 -1.52 12.11
N ALA A 52 16.06 -1.38 12.91
CA ALA A 52 17.31 -0.74 12.48
C ALA A 52 18.00 -1.59 11.42
N THR A 53 18.13 -2.89 11.67
CA THR A 53 18.63 -3.86 10.70
C THR A 53 17.79 -3.91 9.44
N ALA A 54 16.46 -3.81 9.56
CA ALA A 54 15.54 -3.77 8.42
C ALA A 54 15.79 -2.55 7.52
N ILE A 55 16.00 -1.36 8.10
CA ILE A 55 16.33 -0.14 7.37
C ILE A 55 17.66 -0.30 6.62
N ASP A 56 18.71 -0.77 7.30
CA ASP A 56 20.03 -0.94 6.70
C ASP A 56 20.00 -1.96 5.55
N GLN A 57 19.29 -3.07 5.71
CA GLN A 57 19.12 -4.05 4.65
C GLN A 57 18.25 -3.52 3.50
N ALA A 58 17.20 -2.73 3.77
CA ALA A 58 16.40 -2.14 2.72
C ALA A 58 17.24 -1.19 1.84
N ARG A 59 18.14 -0.40 2.42
CA ARG A 59 19.09 0.43 1.67
C ARG A 59 20.05 -0.38 0.81
N ALA A 60 20.59 -1.47 1.38
CA ALA A 60 21.62 -2.26 0.72
C ALA A 60 21.05 -3.19 -0.36
N LEU A 61 19.86 -3.73 -0.15
CA LEU A 61 19.26 -4.76 -0.98
C LEU A 61 18.23 -4.24 -1.97
N ASP A 62 17.75 -3.01 -1.84
CA ASP A 62 16.70 -2.39 -2.66
C ASP A 62 15.54 -3.38 -2.94
N PRO A 63 14.81 -3.83 -1.88
CA PRO A 63 13.69 -4.74 -2.05
C PRO A 63 12.48 -4.02 -2.64
N ASP A 64 11.60 -4.76 -3.34
CA ASP A 64 10.32 -4.24 -3.83
C ASP A 64 9.31 -4.15 -2.68
N VAL A 65 9.35 -5.12 -1.76
CA VAL A 65 8.42 -5.25 -0.63
C VAL A 65 9.19 -5.53 0.66
N VAL A 66 8.76 -4.92 1.75
CA VAL A 66 9.19 -5.25 3.12
C VAL A 66 7.98 -5.78 3.89
N LEU A 67 8.05 -7.02 4.35
CA LEU A 67 7.14 -7.55 5.36
C LEU A 67 7.67 -7.12 6.73
N MET A 68 6.95 -6.27 7.44
CA MET A 68 7.43 -5.58 8.64
C MET A 68 6.56 -5.90 9.85
N ASP A 69 7.10 -6.56 10.85
CA ASP A 69 6.41 -6.68 12.14
C ASP A 69 6.33 -5.32 12.84
N VAL A 70 5.22 -5.06 13.51
CA VAL A 70 5.02 -3.84 14.32
C VAL A 70 5.95 -3.84 15.52
N ARG A 71 6.00 -4.95 16.26
CA ARG A 71 6.69 -4.99 17.55
C ARG A 71 8.03 -5.69 17.46
N MET A 72 9.07 -4.90 17.34
CA MET A 72 10.45 -5.36 17.36
C MET A 72 11.26 -4.59 18.42
N PRO A 73 12.30 -5.19 18.99
CA PRO A 73 13.12 -4.54 20.01
C PRO A 73 13.89 -3.34 19.43
N GLY A 74 14.08 -2.31 20.24
CA GLY A 74 14.84 -1.12 19.88
C GLY A 74 14.07 -0.20 18.92
N CYS A 75 14.23 -0.39 17.61
CA CYS A 75 13.45 0.31 16.59
C CYS A 75 12.24 -0.54 16.20
N ASP A 76 11.04 -0.10 16.53
CA ASP A 76 9.81 -0.80 16.14
C ASP A 76 9.50 -0.66 14.64
N GLY A 77 8.57 -1.49 14.14
CA GLY A 77 8.28 -1.52 12.70
C GLY A 77 7.59 -0.26 12.18
N LEU A 78 6.85 0.47 13.02
CA LEU A 78 6.21 1.73 12.62
C LEU A 78 7.25 2.85 12.48
N GLU A 79 8.18 2.94 13.41
CA GLU A 79 9.32 3.85 13.32
C GLU A 79 10.22 3.50 12.13
N ALA A 80 10.52 2.20 11.92
CA ALA A 80 11.26 1.75 10.75
C ALA A 80 10.56 2.15 9.45
N THR A 81 9.23 1.97 9.36
CA THR A 81 8.43 2.37 8.19
C THR A 81 8.51 3.87 7.94
N ARG A 82 8.37 4.72 8.99
CA ARG A 82 8.51 6.18 8.86
C ARG A 82 9.89 6.58 8.32
N ARG A 83 10.96 5.94 8.81
CA ARG A 83 12.34 6.22 8.36
C ARG A 83 12.56 5.80 6.91
N LEU A 84 12.10 4.62 6.51
CA LEU A 84 12.16 4.17 5.12
C LEU A 84 11.51 5.18 4.17
N GLN A 85 10.34 5.72 4.55
CA GLN A 85 9.65 6.74 3.77
C GLN A 85 10.41 8.08 3.75
N ALA A 86 10.89 8.54 4.91
CA ALA A 86 11.64 9.80 5.01
C ALA A 86 12.94 9.79 4.20
N GLU A 87 13.56 8.62 4.04
CA GLU A 87 14.76 8.40 3.24
C GLU A 87 14.47 8.20 1.75
N GLY A 88 13.20 8.16 1.34
CA GLY A 88 12.80 7.97 -0.06
C GLY A 88 13.05 6.55 -0.57
N ILE A 89 13.15 5.55 0.32
CA ILE A 89 13.28 4.14 -0.07
C ILE A 89 11.99 3.68 -0.71
N ARG A 90 12.07 3.11 -1.92
CA ARG A 90 10.91 2.78 -2.75
C ARG A 90 10.16 1.52 -2.33
N ALA A 91 10.71 0.75 -1.40
CA ALA A 91 10.12 -0.48 -0.92
C ALA A 91 8.69 -0.28 -0.40
N ARG A 92 7.78 -1.15 -0.80
CA ARG A 92 6.39 -1.18 -0.34
C ARG A 92 6.32 -1.89 1.00
N VAL A 93 5.99 -1.19 2.07
CA VAL A 93 5.92 -1.80 3.41
C VAL A 93 4.53 -2.39 3.64
N ILE A 94 4.50 -3.70 3.90
CA ILE A 94 3.32 -4.45 4.39
C ILE A 94 3.56 -4.72 5.86
N VAL A 95 2.73 -4.17 6.72
CA VAL A 95 2.83 -4.37 8.16
C VAL A 95 2.17 -5.68 8.57
N LEU A 96 2.88 -6.49 9.35
CA LEU A 96 2.38 -7.70 9.99
C LEU A 96 2.21 -7.48 11.49
N THR A 97 1.13 -7.96 12.09
CA THR A 97 0.91 -7.85 13.53
C THR A 97 0.15 -9.05 14.10
N ALA A 98 0.50 -9.43 15.32
CA ALA A 98 -0.23 -10.45 16.07
C ALA A 98 -1.53 -9.89 16.70
N PHE A 99 -1.68 -8.56 16.76
CA PHE A 99 -2.74 -7.92 17.52
C PHE A 99 -3.55 -6.96 16.65
N ASP A 100 -4.83 -7.12 16.82
CA ASP A 100 -5.90 -6.36 16.23
C ASP A 100 -6.21 -5.10 17.09
N THR A 101 -5.20 -4.30 17.44
CA THR A 101 -5.40 -3.07 18.20
C THR A 101 -5.60 -1.90 17.25
N ASP A 102 -6.74 -1.24 17.35
CA ASP A 102 -7.20 -0.17 16.47
C ASP A 102 -6.16 0.93 16.20
N GLY A 103 -5.36 1.28 17.21
CA GLY A 103 -4.34 2.30 17.08
C GLY A 103 -3.23 1.98 16.10
N TYR A 104 -2.81 0.72 15.99
CA TYR A 104 -1.68 0.33 15.14
C TYR A 104 -2.00 0.37 13.65
N VAL A 105 -3.23 0.04 13.25
CA VAL A 105 -3.61 0.06 11.83
C VAL A 105 -3.52 1.48 11.27
N LEU A 106 -4.13 2.44 11.96
CA LEU A 106 -4.11 3.84 11.53
C LEU A 106 -2.68 4.42 11.55
N GLU A 107 -1.92 4.09 12.58
CA GLU A 107 -0.54 4.54 12.71
C GLU A 107 0.35 3.93 11.62
N ALA A 108 0.20 2.64 11.29
CA ALA A 108 0.91 1.99 10.20
C ALA A 108 0.65 2.69 8.85
N LEU A 109 -0.61 2.98 8.54
CA LEU A 109 -0.96 3.67 7.30
C LEU A 109 -0.45 5.11 7.27
N ARG A 110 -0.52 5.83 8.40
CA ARG A 110 0.08 7.18 8.53
C ARG A 110 1.60 7.14 8.40
N SER A 111 2.23 6.05 8.84
CA SER A 111 3.67 5.84 8.70
C SER A 111 4.11 5.50 7.27
N GLY A 112 3.17 5.28 6.35
CA GLY A 112 3.46 4.99 4.94
C GLY A 112 3.32 3.52 4.54
N ALA A 113 2.87 2.63 5.43
CA ALA A 113 2.56 1.25 5.04
C ALA A 113 1.49 1.21 3.95
N VAL A 114 1.70 0.38 2.93
CA VAL A 114 0.74 0.24 1.83
C VAL A 114 -0.31 -0.83 2.11
N SER A 115 -0.01 -1.77 3.00
CA SER A 115 -0.91 -2.87 3.37
C SER A 115 -0.69 -3.26 4.83
N PHE A 116 -1.67 -3.94 5.39
CA PHE A 116 -1.66 -4.40 6.77
C PHE A 116 -2.32 -5.78 6.87
N LEU A 117 -1.62 -6.74 7.46
CA LEU A 117 -2.08 -8.10 7.65
C LEU A 117 -1.92 -8.54 9.10
N LEU A 118 -2.75 -9.46 9.52
CA LEU A 118 -2.57 -10.16 10.78
C LEU A 118 -1.54 -11.29 10.60
N LYS A 119 -0.76 -11.61 11.64
CA LYS A 119 0.23 -12.71 11.61
C LYS A 119 -0.42 -14.10 11.45
N ASP A 120 -1.71 -14.23 11.71
CA ASP A 120 -2.51 -15.43 11.46
C ASP A 120 -3.16 -15.46 10.05
N ALA A 121 -2.82 -14.48 9.19
CA ALA A 121 -3.27 -14.44 7.80
C ALA A 121 -2.89 -15.72 7.07
N LYS A 122 -3.79 -16.19 6.20
CA LYS A 122 -3.54 -17.39 5.41
C LYS A 122 -2.39 -17.17 4.42
N PRO A 123 -1.61 -18.21 4.08
CA PRO A 123 -0.54 -18.12 3.09
C PRO A 123 -0.94 -17.40 1.79
N ALA A 124 -2.12 -17.69 1.26
CA ALA A 124 -2.62 -17.06 0.05
C ALA A 124 -2.86 -15.55 0.20
N GLU A 125 -3.23 -15.08 1.40
CA GLU A 125 -3.45 -13.65 1.68
C GLU A 125 -2.12 -12.90 1.72
N VAL A 126 -1.08 -13.50 2.30
CA VAL A 126 0.27 -12.93 2.32
C VAL A 126 0.83 -12.79 0.91
N ILE A 127 0.72 -13.84 0.08
CA ILE A 127 1.15 -13.82 -1.32
C ILE A 127 0.38 -12.76 -2.11
N ALA A 128 -0.95 -12.71 -1.97
CA ALA A 128 -1.78 -11.72 -2.63
C ALA A 128 -1.44 -10.29 -2.20
N ALA A 129 -1.09 -10.08 -0.92
CA ALA A 129 -0.67 -8.77 -0.43
C ALA A 129 0.68 -8.33 -1.02
N ILE A 130 1.66 -9.25 -1.13
CA ILE A 130 2.96 -8.97 -1.76
C ILE A 130 2.77 -8.57 -3.23
N GLN A 131 2.02 -9.35 -3.99
CA GLN A 131 1.72 -9.07 -5.40
C GLN A 131 0.93 -7.77 -5.55
N GLY A 132 -0.13 -7.60 -4.74
CA GLY A 132 -0.96 -6.41 -4.76
C GLY A 132 -0.21 -5.13 -4.38
N ALA A 133 0.77 -5.21 -3.48
CA ALA A 133 1.61 -4.08 -3.12
C ALA A 133 2.41 -3.56 -4.32
N VAL A 134 3.03 -4.45 -5.08
CA VAL A 134 3.79 -4.10 -6.31
C VAL A 134 2.86 -3.57 -7.38
N ASP A 135 1.69 -4.19 -7.53
CA ASP A 135 0.68 -3.78 -8.51
C ASP A 135 -0.05 -2.48 -8.19
N GLY A 136 0.20 -1.88 -7.03
CA GLY A 136 -0.53 -0.70 -6.56
C GLY A 136 -1.99 -0.99 -6.16
N ASN A 137 -2.27 -2.24 -5.81
CA ASN A 137 -3.58 -2.76 -5.40
C ASN A 137 -3.47 -3.37 -3.99
N PRO A 138 -3.27 -2.55 -2.95
CA PRO A 138 -3.02 -3.04 -1.61
C PRO A 138 -4.16 -3.91 -1.10
N GLN A 139 -3.82 -5.05 -0.51
CA GLN A 139 -4.76 -5.97 0.12
C GLN A 139 -4.84 -5.68 1.61
N PHE A 140 -6.06 -5.62 2.13
CA PHE A 140 -6.32 -5.51 3.57
C PHE A 140 -7.18 -6.69 3.99
N SER A 141 -6.94 -7.24 5.17
CA SER A 141 -7.84 -8.24 5.72
C SER A 141 -9.24 -7.62 5.99
N ALA A 142 -10.29 -8.43 5.91
CA ALA A 142 -11.66 -7.94 6.11
C ALA A 142 -11.85 -7.19 7.46
N PRO A 143 -11.28 -7.64 8.60
CA PRO A 143 -11.35 -6.87 9.84
C PRO A 143 -10.72 -5.49 9.74
N VAL A 144 -9.58 -5.37 9.05
CA VAL A 144 -8.88 -4.08 8.85
C VAL A 144 -9.71 -3.12 8.01
N LEU A 145 -10.32 -3.61 6.92
CA LEU A 145 -11.21 -2.79 6.09
C LEU A 145 -12.41 -2.27 6.88
N THR A 146 -13.07 -3.12 7.68
CA THR A 146 -14.19 -2.70 8.53
C THR A 146 -13.81 -1.57 9.47
N ARG A 147 -12.61 -1.63 10.03
CA ARG A 147 -12.08 -0.58 10.92
C ARG A 147 -11.76 0.71 10.21
N LEU A 148 -11.14 0.64 9.05
CA LEU A 148 -10.86 1.83 8.24
C LEU A 148 -12.16 2.58 7.90
N VAL A 149 -13.22 1.84 7.56
CA VAL A 149 -14.56 2.42 7.31
C VAL A 149 -15.14 3.04 8.58
N THR A 150 -15.05 2.37 9.73
CA THR A 150 -15.54 2.90 11.01
C THR A 150 -14.83 4.20 11.37
N TRP A 151 -13.51 4.27 11.20
CA TRP A 151 -12.76 5.50 11.48
C TRP A 151 -13.06 6.63 10.50
N ALA A 152 -13.28 6.34 9.24
CA ALA A 152 -13.71 7.35 8.28
C ALA A 152 -15.05 7.98 8.71
N ILE A 153 -16.00 7.16 9.16
CA ILE A 153 -17.31 7.61 9.66
C ILE A 153 -17.15 8.40 10.97
N GLU A 154 -16.28 7.99 11.88
CA GLU A 154 -16.04 8.69 13.15
C GLU A 154 -15.28 10.00 12.98
N ALA A 155 -14.39 10.09 12.01
CA ALA A 155 -13.69 11.32 11.66
C ALA A 155 -14.68 12.37 11.12
N ASP A 156 -15.61 11.96 10.28
CA ASP A 156 -16.70 12.80 9.76
C ASP A 156 -17.61 13.34 10.89
N ARG A 157 -17.86 12.51 11.93
CA ARG A 157 -18.67 12.93 13.10
C ARG A 157 -17.95 13.87 14.07
N ARG A 158 -16.63 13.97 14.04
CA ARG A 158 -15.82 14.81 14.95
C ARG A 158 -15.62 16.23 14.45
N LEU A 159 -16.04 16.54 13.21
CA LEU A 159 -16.14 17.93 12.75
C LEU A 159 -17.29 18.58 13.51
N PRO A 160 -17.06 19.66 14.29
CA PRO A 160 -18.15 20.37 14.93
C PRO A 160 -19.05 20.92 13.81
N PRO A 161 -20.38 20.89 13.99
CA PRO A 161 -21.25 21.60 13.06
C PRO A 161 -21.01 23.10 13.30
N ASP A 162 -20.10 23.68 12.54
CA ASP A 162 -19.96 25.14 12.54
C ASP A 162 -21.19 25.73 11.84
N SER A 163 -22.01 26.28 12.72
CA SER A 163 -23.26 26.89 12.37
C SER A 163 -22.99 28.24 11.71
N SER A 164 -23.68 28.45 10.60
CA SER A 164 -23.89 29.77 9.99
C SER A 164 -22.88 30.31 8.97
N VAL A 165 -22.84 29.66 7.81
CA VAL A 165 -22.75 30.40 6.55
C VAL A 165 -23.76 29.79 5.55
N PRO A 166 -24.59 30.57 4.81
CA PRO A 166 -25.51 29.99 3.85
C PRO A 166 -24.71 29.34 2.73
N SER A 167 -24.96 28.05 2.54
CA SER A 167 -24.33 27.20 1.52
C SER A 167 -24.70 27.74 0.12
N VAL A 168 -23.76 28.44 -0.47
CA VAL A 168 -23.67 28.49 -1.94
C VAL A 168 -23.14 27.10 -2.33
N PRO A 169 -23.73 26.38 -3.32
CA PRO A 169 -23.16 25.11 -3.76
C PRO A 169 -21.77 25.38 -4.30
N SER A 170 -20.75 25.06 -3.49
CA SER A 170 -19.36 25.12 -3.91
C SER A 170 -19.13 23.99 -4.90
N VAL A 171 -18.87 24.34 -6.15
CA VAL A 171 -18.27 23.43 -7.12
C VAL A 171 -17.02 22.85 -6.45
N PRO A 172 -16.84 21.51 -6.41
CA PRO A 172 -15.65 20.91 -5.80
C PRO A 172 -14.41 21.51 -6.44
N SER A 173 -13.67 22.31 -5.67
CA SER A 173 -12.49 22.98 -6.19
C SER A 173 -11.34 21.98 -6.22
N VAL A 174 -10.92 21.61 -7.43
CA VAL A 174 -9.72 20.77 -7.61
C VAL A 174 -8.51 21.49 -7.00
N PRO A 175 -7.70 20.83 -6.16
CA PRO A 175 -6.52 21.45 -5.57
C PRO A 175 -5.54 21.98 -6.62
N VAL A 176 -4.85 23.09 -6.29
CA VAL A 176 -3.90 23.74 -7.20
C VAL A 176 -2.80 22.74 -7.61
N GLY A 177 -2.57 22.61 -8.92
CA GLY A 177 -1.55 21.71 -9.48
C GLY A 177 -2.03 20.30 -9.80
N ILE A 178 -3.28 19.96 -9.47
CA ILE A 178 -3.92 18.68 -9.82
C ILE A 178 -4.86 18.91 -11.01
N THR A 179 -4.85 17.99 -11.96
CA THR A 179 -5.80 18.09 -13.08
C THR A 179 -7.17 17.54 -12.65
N PRO A 180 -8.29 18.01 -13.27
CA PRO A 180 -9.62 17.48 -12.96
C PRO A 180 -9.69 15.95 -13.10
N ARG A 181 -8.99 15.38 -14.07
CA ARG A 181 -8.99 13.94 -14.33
C ARG A 181 -8.21 13.15 -13.27
N GLU A 182 -7.11 13.70 -12.76
CA GLU A 182 -6.39 13.13 -11.61
C GLU A 182 -7.27 13.19 -10.36
N TRP A 183 -7.94 14.33 -10.14
CA TRP A 183 -8.79 14.49 -8.97
C TRP A 183 -9.96 13.51 -8.98
N GLU A 184 -10.62 13.32 -10.12
CA GLU A 184 -11.69 12.33 -10.31
C GLU A 184 -11.22 10.90 -9.95
N VAL A 185 -10.00 10.53 -10.33
CA VAL A 185 -9.39 9.26 -9.88
C VAL A 185 -9.27 9.23 -8.35
N GLY A 186 -8.83 10.33 -7.74
CA GLY A 186 -8.73 10.45 -6.29
C GLY A 186 -10.08 10.29 -5.58
N GLU A 187 -11.13 10.90 -6.10
CA GLU A 187 -12.51 10.78 -5.55
C GLU A 187 -13.02 9.33 -5.61
N LEU A 188 -12.77 8.62 -6.71
CA LEU A 188 -13.12 7.20 -6.83
C LEU A 188 -12.30 6.32 -5.88
N VAL A 189 -11.04 6.69 -5.62
CA VAL A 189 -10.22 6.05 -4.57
C VAL A 189 -10.83 6.27 -3.19
N ALA A 190 -11.28 7.47 -2.89
CA ALA A 190 -11.92 7.79 -1.61
C ALA A 190 -13.25 7.05 -1.41
N GLN A 191 -13.93 6.68 -2.50
CA GLN A 191 -15.11 5.82 -2.50
C GLN A 191 -14.78 4.32 -2.35
N GLY A 192 -13.49 3.94 -2.31
CA GLY A 192 -13.04 2.57 -2.11
C GLY A 192 -12.91 1.72 -3.37
N LEU A 193 -13.08 2.27 -4.57
CA LEU A 193 -13.02 1.51 -5.82
C LEU A 193 -11.58 1.00 -6.07
N THR A 194 -11.44 -0.22 -6.56
CA THR A 194 -10.17 -0.79 -7.04
C THR A 194 -9.70 -0.12 -8.34
N ASN A 195 -8.45 -0.32 -8.73
CA ASN A 195 -7.94 0.22 -10.00
C ASN A 195 -8.70 -0.31 -11.23
N SER A 196 -9.22 -1.53 -11.17
CA SER A 196 -10.03 -2.13 -12.24
C SER A 196 -11.40 -1.48 -12.32
N GLU A 197 -12.08 -1.26 -11.18
CA GLU A 197 -13.37 -0.59 -11.12
C GLU A 197 -13.26 0.89 -11.53
N ILE A 198 -12.17 1.58 -11.14
CA ILE A 198 -11.89 2.95 -11.60
C ILE A 198 -11.68 2.97 -13.12
N ALA A 199 -10.90 2.01 -13.65
CA ALA A 199 -10.66 1.90 -15.09
C ALA A 199 -11.98 1.71 -15.86
N GLU A 200 -12.87 0.86 -15.36
CA GLU A 200 -14.20 0.64 -15.93
C GLU A 200 -15.07 1.89 -15.83
N ALA A 201 -15.17 2.51 -14.66
CA ALA A 201 -15.99 3.71 -14.42
C ALA A 201 -15.55 4.90 -15.29
N MET A 202 -14.24 5.04 -15.52
CA MET A 202 -13.66 6.16 -16.28
C MET A 202 -13.38 5.86 -17.75
N TYR A 203 -13.68 4.64 -18.22
CA TYR A 203 -13.36 4.16 -19.57
C TYR A 203 -11.84 4.26 -19.89
N LEU A 204 -11.01 3.90 -18.94
CA LEU A 204 -9.54 3.92 -19.03
C LEU A 204 -8.95 2.50 -18.97
N SER A 205 -7.65 2.38 -19.27
CA SER A 205 -6.90 1.18 -18.92
C SER A 205 -6.45 1.23 -17.44
N THR A 206 -6.27 0.07 -16.81
CA THR A 206 -5.71 -0.02 -15.45
C THR A 206 -4.31 0.59 -15.39
N ALA A 207 -3.52 0.51 -16.46
CA ALA A 207 -2.21 1.15 -16.57
C ALA A 207 -2.32 2.69 -16.53
N THR A 208 -3.35 3.27 -17.18
CA THR A 208 -3.62 4.71 -17.13
C THR A 208 -4.03 5.14 -15.73
N VAL A 209 -4.88 4.36 -15.04
CA VAL A 209 -5.26 4.63 -13.65
C VAL A 209 -4.03 4.62 -12.73
N LYS A 210 -3.14 3.62 -12.86
CA LYS A 210 -1.87 3.56 -12.11
C LYS A 210 -1.01 4.81 -12.35
N THR A 211 -0.97 5.32 -13.58
CA THR A 211 -0.24 6.55 -13.92
C THR A 211 -0.82 7.78 -13.24
N HIS A 212 -2.16 7.92 -13.22
CA HIS A 212 -2.83 9.01 -12.50
C HIS A 212 -2.60 8.92 -11.00
N LEU A 213 -2.66 7.71 -10.40
CA LEU A 213 -2.38 7.49 -8.99
C LEU A 213 -0.94 7.87 -8.61
N GLY A 214 0.05 7.47 -9.41
CA GLY A 214 1.44 7.86 -9.19
C GLY A 214 1.62 9.38 -9.16
N ARG A 215 1.03 10.09 -10.14
CA ARG A 215 1.06 11.56 -10.17
C ARG A 215 0.35 12.21 -8.99
N LEU A 216 -0.79 11.64 -8.53
CA LEU A 216 -1.49 12.12 -7.35
C LEU A 216 -0.66 11.92 -6.08
N PHE A 217 -0.01 10.76 -5.94
CA PHE A 217 0.87 10.49 -4.81
C PHE A 217 2.00 11.52 -4.73
N ASP A 218 2.66 11.79 -5.86
CA ASP A 218 3.74 12.77 -5.94
C ASP A 218 3.25 14.19 -5.63
N LYS A 219 2.14 14.62 -6.23
CA LYS A 219 1.61 15.99 -6.10
C LYS A 219 1.00 16.28 -4.73
N LEU A 220 0.39 15.29 -4.09
CA LEU A 220 -0.22 15.43 -2.76
C LEU A 220 0.74 15.03 -1.62
N HIS A 221 1.97 14.60 -1.97
CA HIS A 221 2.97 14.11 -1.02
C HIS A 221 2.42 12.99 -0.12
N VAL A 222 1.68 12.06 -0.72
CA VAL A 222 1.13 10.87 -0.06
C VAL A 222 1.83 9.62 -0.58
N THR A 223 1.99 8.61 0.27
CA THR A 223 2.78 7.41 -0.04
C THR A 223 1.93 6.18 -0.28
N ASN A 224 0.65 6.22 0.04
CA ASN A 224 -0.26 5.11 -0.16
C ASN A 224 -1.69 5.56 -0.48
N ARG A 225 -2.50 4.59 -0.93
CA ARG A 225 -3.88 4.79 -1.34
C ARG A 225 -4.80 5.31 -0.22
N VAL A 226 -4.53 4.89 1.02
CA VAL A 226 -5.34 5.32 2.18
C VAL A 226 -5.06 6.77 2.52
N GLN A 227 -3.78 7.18 2.50
CA GLN A 227 -3.42 8.60 2.67
C GLN A 227 -4.03 9.46 1.58
N LEU A 228 -4.07 8.98 0.32
CA LEU A 228 -4.76 9.67 -0.77
C LEU A 228 -6.25 9.83 -0.47
N ALA A 229 -6.93 8.74 -0.07
CA ALA A 229 -8.36 8.78 0.26
C ALA A 229 -8.66 9.77 1.39
N ILE A 230 -7.87 9.75 2.48
CA ILE A 230 -8.00 10.70 3.59
C ILE A 230 -7.83 12.14 3.08
N ARG A 231 -6.79 12.40 2.26
CA ARG A 231 -6.51 13.74 1.74
C ARG A 231 -7.64 14.27 0.84
N VAL A 232 -8.24 13.39 0.04
CA VAL A 232 -9.39 13.75 -0.80
C VAL A 232 -10.61 14.07 0.05
N LEU A 233 -10.92 13.23 1.06
CA LEU A 233 -12.04 13.45 1.98
C LEU A 233 -11.89 14.76 2.78
N GLU A 234 -10.69 15.06 3.30
CA GLU A 234 -10.38 16.33 3.98
C GLU A 234 -10.60 17.56 3.09
N HIS A 235 -10.40 17.44 1.79
CA HIS A 235 -10.57 18.54 0.84
C HIS A 235 -12.04 18.74 0.42
N SER A 236 -12.82 17.66 0.49
CA SER A 236 -14.24 17.67 0.07
C SER A 236 -15.19 18.01 1.23
N ALA A 237 -14.68 18.10 2.48
CA ALA A 237 -15.43 18.45 3.69
C ALA A 237 -15.45 19.97 3.91
#